data_15b318198c0849198704ff06a22db47a
#
_entry.id   15b318198c0849198704ff06a22db47a
#
_cell.length_a   1.000
_cell.length_b   1.000
_cell.length_c   1.000
_cell.angle_alpha   90.00
_cell.angle_beta   90.00
_cell.angle_gamma   90.00
#
_symmetry.space_group_name_H-M   'P 1'
#
loop_
_entity.id
_entity.type
_entity.pdbx_description
1 polymer ?
#
loop_
_entity_poly.entity_id
_entity_poly.type
_entity_poly.pdbx_seq_one_letter_code
_entity_poly.pdbx_strand_id
1 'polypeptide(L)'
;MHRKPEYRALTLNIHKGFSASNLRYTLEALRVVLRDSKCNVVFLQEVSGENSRYYKRIKGWPNTDQLEYLADSVWPHFAYGRNAATPLGHHGNAILSATPIGHVHNEDLSLHRLSQRGLLHVTLEEGTELLNVHLGLFERERNRQLSKLIDYVLYNLPEKAPLILAGDFND
;
A
#
# COMPACT_ATOMS: atom_id res chain seq x y z
N MET A 1 -13.28 22.97 -20.59
CA MET A 1 -13.24 21.50 -20.53
C MET A 1 -12.13 21.10 -19.57
N HIS A 2 -12.44 20.64 -18.36
CA HIS A 2 -11.42 20.06 -17.48
C HIS A 2 -11.00 18.72 -18.09
N ARG A 3 -9.72 18.62 -18.43
CA ARG A 3 -9.12 17.35 -18.89
C ARG A 3 -9.22 16.36 -17.74
N LYS A 4 -9.76 15.17 -17.97
CA LYS A 4 -9.77 14.12 -16.94
C LYS A 4 -8.33 13.83 -16.52
N PRO A 5 -8.06 13.65 -15.23
CA PRO A 5 -6.71 13.28 -14.78
C PRO A 5 -6.28 11.96 -15.42
N GLU A 6 -5.03 11.90 -15.87
CA GLU A 6 -4.43 10.70 -16.41
C GLU A 6 -3.55 10.06 -15.34
N TYR A 7 -3.84 8.80 -15.01
CA TYR A 7 -3.09 8.04 -14.05
C TYR A 7 -2.22 6.98 -14.72
N ARG A 8 -0.95 6.98 -14.35
CA ARG A 8 -0.04 5.86 -14.56
C ARG A 8 0.18 5.21 -13.19
N ALA A 9 -0.42 4.05 -13.01
CA ALA A 9 -0.42 3.34 -11.75
C ALA A 9 0.51 2.12 -11.77
N LEU A 10 1.13 1.81 -10.64
CA LEU A 10 1.91 0.60 -10.39
C LEU A 10 1.47 -0.01 -9.06
N THR A 11 1.36 -1.33 -8.99
CA THR A 11 1.18 -2.06 -7.73
C THR A 11 2.33 -3.04 -7.51
N LEU A 12 2.82 -3.15 -6.27
CA LEU A 12 3.95 -4.00 -5.93
C LEU A 12 3.92 -4.41 -4.45
N ASN A 13 3.96 -5.72 -4.18
CA ASN A 13 4.29 -6.23 -2.86
C ASN A 13 5.81 -6.18 -2.67
N ILE A 14 6.29 -5.39 -1.71
CA ILE A 14 7.72 -5.14 -1.49
C ILE A 14 8.36 -6.07 -0.45
N HIS A 15 7.60 -7.03 0.12
CA HIS A 15 8.10 -7.98 1.11
C HIS A 15 8.97 -7.34 2.21
N LYS A 16 8.53 -6.21 2.76
CA LYS A 16 9.26 -5.43 3.81
C LYS A 16 10.64 -4.93 3.36
N GLY A 17 10.85 -4.78 2.05
CA GLY A 17 12.12 -4.37 1.45
C GLY A 17 13.11 -5.52 1.23
N PHE A 18 12.65 -6.77 1.30
CA PHE A 18 13.48 -7.95 1.01
C PHE A 18 13.13 -8.58 -0.34
N SER A 19 14.07 -9.39 -0.90
CA SER A 19 13.77 -10.23 -2.05
C SER A 19 12.66 -11.24 -1.72
N ALA A 20 12.00 -11.81 -2.74
CA ALA A 20 10.92 -12.79 -2.55
C ALA A 20 11.34 -14.00 -1.69
N SER A 21 12.63 -14.35 -1.67
CA SER A 21 13.19 -15.37 -0.78
C SER A 21 13.52 -14.87 0.63
N ASN A 22 13.28 -13.60 0.94
CA ASN A 22 13.66 -12.92 2.20
C ASN A 22 15.15 -13.00 2.55
N LEU A 23 16.03 -13.28 1.57
CA LEU A 23 17.46 -13.48 1.80
C LEU A 23 18.28 -12.21 1.63
N ARG A 24 17.82 -11.25 0.82
CA ARG A 24 18.55 -10.03 0.51
C ARG A 24 17.67 -8.81 0.76
N TYR A 25 18.23 -7.80 1.40
CA TYR A 25 17.62 -6.51 1.52
C TYR A 25 17.79 -5.74 0.20
N THR A 26 16.70 -5.31 -0.40
CA THR A 26 16.65 -4.78 -1.78
C THR A 26 15.95 -3.42 -1.88
N LEU A 27 15.72 -2.75 -0.76
CA LEU A 27 14.93 -1.51 -0.73
C LEU A 27 15.47 -0.42 -1.66
N GLU A 28 16.79 -0.26 -1.76
CA GLU A 28 17.41 0.70 -2.69
C GLU A 28 17.11 0.35 -4.16
N ALA A 29 17.20 -0.93 -4.52
CA ALA A 29 16.85 -1.36 -5.89
C ALA A 29 15.37 -1.14 -6.18
N LEU A 30 14.49 -1.39 -5.21
CA LEU A 30 13.06 -1.10 -5.32
C LEU A 30 12.80 0.40 -5.54
N ARG A 31 13.48 1.26 -4.78
CA ARG A 31 13.40 2.72 -4.95
C ARG A 31 13.75 3.16 -6.38
N VAL A 32 14.83 2.61 -6.94
CA VAL A 32 15.22 2.89 -8.35
C VAL A 32 14.13 2.45 -9.31
N VAL A 33 13.62 1.21 -9.19
CA VAL A 33 12.55 0.67 -10.04
C VAL A 33 11.29 1.52 -9.97
N LEU A 34 10.89 1.95 -8.77
CA LEU A 34 9.72 2.81 -8.58
C LEU A 34 9.90 4.15 -9.31
N ARG A 35 11.04 4.81 -9.17
CA ARG A 35 11.34 6.08 -9.84
C ARG A 35 11.34 5.93 -11.36
N ASP A 36 11.97 4.88 -11.87
CA ASP A 36 12.08 4.63 -13.31
C ASP A 36 10.74 4.27 -13.96
N SER A 37 9.78 3.80 -13.18
CA SER A 37 8.41 3.50 -13.65
C SER A 37 7.68 4.74 -14.17
N LYS A 38 8.05 5.94 -13.68
CA LYS A 38 7.39 7.23 -13.96
C LYS A 38 5.89 7.22 -13.66
N CYS A 39 5.47 6.37 -12.71
CA CYS A 39 4.10 6.31 -12.25
C CYS A 39 3.78 7.51 -11.35
N ASN A 40 2.58 8.05 -11.49
CA ASN A 40 2.11 9.14 -10.63
C ASN A 40 1.32 8.64 -9.41
N VAL A 41 0.93 7.36 -9.42
CA VAL A 41 0.35 6.66 -8.27
C VAL A 41 1.00 5.29 -8.11
N VAL A 42 1.41 4.94 -6.87
CA VAL A 42 2.02 3.65 -6.56
C VAL A 42 1.32 3.01 -5.36
N PHE A 43 0.89 1.76 -5.53
CA PHE A 43 0.23 0.95 -4.51
C PHE A 43 1.23 -0.08 -3.99
N LEU A 44 1.63 0.03 -2.73
CA LEU A 44 2.62 -0.85 -2.11
C LEU A 44 1.96 -1.73 -1.05
N GLN A 45 2.36 -3.00 -0.99
CA GLN A 45 1.95 -3.93 0.05
C GLN A 45 3.18 -4.40 0.83
N GLU A 46 2.96 -4.82 2.08
CA GLU A 46 4.01 -5.22 3.03
C GLU A 46 5.08 -4.15 3.26
N VAL A 47 4.71 -2.88 3.26
CA VAL A 47 5.62 -1.80 3.67
C VAL A 47 5.89 -1.92 5.16
N SER A 48 7.15 -1.98 5.57
CA SER A 48 7.53 -1.99 6.99
C SER A 48 7.47 -0.57 7.56
N GLY A 49 6.70 -0.39 8.63
CA GLY A 49 6.84 0.78 9.47
C GLY A 49 8.04 0.65 10.42
N GLU A 50 7.92 1.22 11.61
CA GLU A 50 8.96 1.08 12.62
C GLU A 50 9.27 -0.39 12.90
N ASN A 51 10.56 -0.75 12.87
CA ASN A 51 11.04 -2.08 13.19
C ASN A 51 12.39 -2.02 13.90
N SER A 52 12.35 -2.10 15.22
CA SER A 52 13.53 -1.97 16.08
C SER A 52 14.59 -3.05 15.84
N ARG A 53 14.19 -4.23 15.37
CA ARG A 53 15.10 -5.33 15.05
C ARG A 53 15.84 -5.09 13.75
N TYR A 54 15.13 -4.63 12.70
CA TYR A 54 15.73 -4.39 11.39
C TYR A 54 16.67 -3.21 11.42
N TYR A 55 16.29 -2.13 12.07
CA TYR A 55 17.15 -0.97 12.28
C TYR A 55 18.52 -1.33 12.87
N LYS A 56 18.56 -2.28 13.83
CA LYS A 56 19.81 -2.71 14.48
C LYS A 56 20.63 -3.71 13.68
N ARG A 57 20.03 -4.48 12.78
CA ARG A 57 20.66 -5.66 12.16
C ARG A 57 20.86 -5.58 10.66
N ILE A 58 20.11 -4.73 9.97
CA ILE A 58 20.16 -4.65 8.51
C ILE A 58 21.02 -3.47 8.10
N LYS A 59 22.14 -3.76 7.45
CA LYS A 59 22.97 -2.70 6.85
C LYS A 59 22.21 -2.04 5.70
N GLY A 60 22.12 -0.71 5.74
CA GLY A 60 21.37 0.06 4.74
C GLY A 60 19.88 0.20 5.05
N TRP A 61 19.42 -0.22 6.24
CA TRP A 61 18.07 0.14 6.69
C TRP A 61 17.97 1.66 6.81
N PRO A 62 16.93 2.30 6.24
CA PRO A 62 16.81 3.76 6.27
C PRO A 62 16.67 4.27 7.71
N ASN A 63 17.16 5.49 7.95
CA ASN A 63 16.97 6.20 9.22
C ASN A 63 15.57 6.80 9.34
N THR A 64 14.81 6.82 8.26
CA THR A 64 13.41 7.20 8.15
C THR A 64 12.54 5.97 7.94
N ASP A 65 11.22 6.12 7.96
CA ASP A 65 10.31 5.05 7.58
C ASP A 65 10.56 4.59 6.14
N GLN A 66 10.33 3.28 5.86
CA GLN A 66 10.47 2.74 4.50
C GLN A 66 9.62 3.51 3.49
N LEU A 67 8.42 3.92 3.89
CA LEU A 67 7.51 4.67 3.03
C LEU A 67 8.11 6.02 2.63
N GLU A 68 8.58 6.79 3.58
CA GLU A 68 9.22 8.08 3.33
C GLU A 68 10.46 7.92 2.43
N TYR A 69 11.28 6.90 2.72
CA TYR A 69 12.45 6.58 1.90
C TYR A 69 12.10 6.22 0.45
N LEU A 70 11.02 5.47 0.22
CA LEU A 70 10.56 5.10 -1.12
C LEU A 70 9.87 6.25 -1.84
N ALA A 71 9.13 7.10 -1.12
CA ALA A 71 8.48 8.27 -1.68
C ALA A 71 9.50 9.27 -2.23
N ASP A 72 10.65 9.41 -1.55
CA ASP A 72 11.72 10.32 -1.93
C ASP A 72 11.17 11.72 -2.27
N SER A 73 11.75 12.38 -3.25
CA SER A 73 11.25 13.65 -3.80
C SER A 73 10.25 13.47 -4.96
N VAL A 74 9.92 12.24 -5.34
CA VAL A 74 9.08 11.91 -6.52
C VAL A 74 7.60 11.97 -6.19
N TRP A 75 7.21 11.46 -5.01
CA TRP A 75 5.83 11.46 -4.55
C TRP A 75 5.71 12.26 -3.26
N PRO A 76 5.33 13.56 -3.36
CA PRO A 76 5.25 14.44 -2.18
C PRO A 76 4.12 14.06 -1.22
N HIS A 77 3.16 13.25 -1.69
CA HIS A 77 2.01 12.81 -0.91
C HIS A 77 2.01 11.30 -0.77
N PHE A 78 1.82 10.82 0.45
CA PHE A 78 1.75 9.39 0.70
C PHE A 78 0.86 9.09 1.90
N ALA A 79 0.29 7.89 1.91
CA ALA A 79 -0.55 7.38 2.98
C ALA A 79 -0.12 5.96 3.37
N TYR A 80 -0.31 5.62 4.64
CA TYR A 80 0.02 4.33 5.21
C TYR A 80 -1.14 3.76 6.02
N GLY A 81 -1.50 2.50 5.73
CA GLY A 81 -2.47 1.72 6.47
C GLY A 81 -1.77 0.58 7.21
N ARG A 82 -1.73 0.67 8.54
CA ARG A 82 -1.15 -0.38 9.38
C ARG A 82 -2.07 -1.58 9.44
N ASN A 83 -1.61 -2.75 8.98
CA ASN A 83 -2.39 -3.98 8.97
C ASN A 83 -1.91 -4.97 10.03
N ALA A 84 -0.65 -5.37 9.98
CA ALA A 84 -0.09 -6.36 10.88
C ALA A 84 0.86 -5.73 11.91
N ALA A 85 0.64 -6.03 13.18
CA ALA A 85 1.45 -5.55 14.28
C ALA A 85 2.06 -6.70 15.09
N THR A 86 3.33 -6.56 15.44
CA THR A 86 4.07 -7.46 16.32
C THR A 86 4.77 -6.65 17.41
N PRO A 87 5.27 -7.26 18.47
CA PRO A 87 6.06 -6.55 19.50
C PRO A 87 7.34 -5.87 18.94
N LEU A 88 7.81 -6.28 17.77
CA LEU A 88 9.06 -5.78 17.16
C LEU A 88 8.83 -4.70 16.12
N GLY A 89 7.59 -4.50 15.67
CA GLY A 89 7.24 -3.54 14.63
C GLY A 89 5.93 -3.87 13.94
N HIS A 90 5.65 -3.17 12.85
CA HIS A 90 4.43 -3.37 12.06
C HIS A 90 4.71 -3.27 10.57
N HIS A 91 3.76 -3.76 9.78
CA HIS A 91 3.76 -3.55 8.33
C HIS A 91 2.33 -3.37 7.82
N GLY A 92 2.19 -2.86 6.61
CA GLY A 92 0.89 -2.58 6.03
C GLY A 92 0.95 -2.19 4.57
N ASN A 93 -0.15 -1.60 4.11
CA ASN A 93 -0.29 -1.08 2.77
C ASN A 93 0.10 0.39 2.73
N ALA A 94 0.59 0.85 1.58
CA ALA A 94 0.88 2.26 1.36
C ALA A 94 0.48 2.70 -0.04
N ILE A 95 0.15 3.98 -0.18
CA ILE A 95 -0.08 4.64 -1.46
C ILE A 95 0.85 5.83 -1.55
N LEU A 96 1.61 5.94 -2.64
CA LEU A 96 2.40 7.11 -3.01
C LEU A 96 1.65 7.85 -4.11
N SER A 97 1.56 9.17 -4.05
CA SER A 97 0.85 10.00 -5.02
C SER A 97 1.59 11.27 -5.37
N ALA A 98 1.63 11.61 -6.65
CA ALA A 98 2.04 12.92 -7.12
C ALA A 98 0.94 13.98 -6.92
N THR A 99 -0.32 13.55 -6.75
CA THR A 99 -1.49 14.40 -6.52
C THR A 99 -1.76 14.50 -5.02
N PRO A 100 -2.18 15.66 -4.51
CA PRO A 100 -2.52 15.84 -3.11
C PRO A 100 -3.61 14.89 -2.60
N ILE A 101 -3.41 14.40 -1.37
CA ILE A 101 -4.33 13.50 -0.68
C ILE A 101 -5.26 14.32 0.22
N GLY A 102 -6.59 14.15 0.03
CA GLY A 102 -7.60 14.82 0.82
C GLY A 102 -8.07 14.01 2.02
N HIS A 103 -8.24 12.68 1.85
CA HIS A 103 -8.73 11.80 2.92
C HIS A 103 -8.01 10.45 2.91
N VAL A 104 -7.83 9.85 4.10
CA VAL A 104 -7.21 8.53 4.28
C VAL A 104 -8.04 7.73 5.28
N HIS A 105 -8.38 6.49 4.91
CA HIS A 105 -9.01 5.52 5.79
C HIS A 105 -8.35 4.15 5.62
N ASN A 106 -8.20 3.40 6.71
CA ASN A 106 -7.67 2.04 6.70
C ASN A 106 -8.68 1.09 7.31
N GLU A 107 -9.24 0.22 6.47
CA GLU A 107 -10.26 -0.76 6.85
C GLU A 107 -9.63 -2.12 7.14
N ASP A 108 -10.03 -2.76 8.23
CA ASP A 108 -9.56 -4.09 8.61
C ASP A 108 -10.33 -5.18 7.88
N LEU A 109 -9.66 -5.87 6.96
CA LEU A 109 -10.20 -7.01 6.24
C LEU A 109 -9.86 -8.35 6.90
N SER A 110 -9.17 -8.37 8.04
CA SER A 110 -8.77 -9.59 8.72
C SER A 110 -9.98 -10.44 9.12
N LEU A 111 -9.86 -11.76 8.94
CA LEU A 111 -10.85 -12.72 9.42
C LEU A 111 -10.41 -13.42 10.70
N HIS A 112 -9.10 -13.44 10.96
CA HIS A 112 -8.50 -14.02 12.15
C HIS A 112 -7.12 -13.38 12.42
N ARG A 113 -6.65 -13.50 13.67
CA ARG A 113 -5.43 -12.84 14.15
C ARG A 113 -4.13 -13.24 13.43
N LEU A 114 -4.09 -14.42 12.80
CA LEU A 114 -2.89 -14.92 12.13
C LEU A 114 -2.74 -14.42 10.69
N SER A 115 -3.81 -13.89 10.09
CA SER A 115 -3.82 -13.33 8.74
C SER A 115 -4.38 -11.92 8.78
N GLN A 116 -3.52 -10.98 9.16
CA GLN A 116 -3.88 -9.57 9.26
C GLN A 116 -3.81 -8.92 7.89
N ARG A 117 -4.95 -8.46 7.39
CA ARG A 117 -5.16 -7.92 6.06
C ARG A 117 -5.91 -6.60 6.14
N GLY A 118 -5.70 -5.72 5.16
CA GLY A 118 -6.37 -4.41 5.18
C GLY A 118 -6.61 -3.86 3.79
N LEU A 119 -7.52 -2.91 3.76
CA LEU A 119 -7.81 -2.04 2.64
C LEU A 119 -7.39 -0.62 3.04
N LEU A 120 -6.39 -0.07 2.36
CA LEU A 120 -6.06 1.35 2.48
C LEU A 120 -6.85 2.12 1.42
N HIS A 121 -7.74 2.98 1.85
CA HIS A 121 -8.53 3.87 1.03
C HIS A 121 -7.99 5.29 1.13
N VAL A 122 -7.75 5.91 -0.02
CA VAL A 122 -7.29 7.29 -0.16
C VAL A 122 -8.18 8.02 -1.15
N THR A 123 -8.73 9.16 -0.75
CA THR A 123 -9.41 10.09 -1.67
C THR A 123 -8.44 11.20 -2.02
N LEU A 124 -8.15 11.39 -3.30
CA LEU A 124 -7.36 12.53 -3.77
C LEU A 124 -8.19 13.82 -3.74
N GLU A 125 -7.55 14.98 -3.62
CA GLU A 125 -8.27 16.27 -3.54
C GLU A 125 -9.20 16.53 -4.72
N GLU A 126 -8.88 16.04 -5.91
CA GLU A 126 -9.75 16.13 -7.10
C GLU A 126 -10.88 15.08 -7.13
N GLY A 127 -11.04 14.26 -6.07
CA GLY A 127 -12.15 13.34 -5.90
C GLY A 127 -11.95 11.96 -6.51
N THR A 128 -10.74 11.57 -6.91
CA THR A 128 -10.44 10.19 -7.33
C THR A 128 -10.22 9.31 -6.11
N GLU A 129 -10.87 8.15 -6.10
CA GLU A 129 -10.76 7.14 -5.03
C GLU A 129 -9.69 6.11 -5.37
N LEU A 130 -8.76 5.88 -4.46
CA LEU A 130 -7.67 4.91 -4.58
C LEU A 130 -7.83 3.85 -3.50
N LEU A 131 -7.94 2.59 -3.89
CA LEU A 131 -8.05 1.45 -2.99
C LEU A 131 -6.86 0.52 -3.16
N ASN A 132 -6.11 0.30 -2.08
CA ASN A 132 -4.98 -0.62 -2.03
C ASN A 132 -5.29 -1.78 -1.09
N VAL A 133 -5.36 -3.00 -1.65
CA VAL A 133 -5.67 -4.22 -0.90
C VAL A 133 -4.47 -5.16 -0.83
N HIS A 134 -4.44 -5.96 0.23
CA HIS A 134 -3.61 -7.15 0.31
C HIS A 134 -4.47 -8.27 0.92
N LEU A 135 -4.88 -9.24 0.10
CA LEU A 135 -5.79 -10.31 0.49
C LEU A 135 -5.04 -11.51 1.08
N GLY A 136 -5.79 -12.44 1.66
CA GLY A 136 -5.28 -13.67 2.25
C GLY A 136 -4.82 -14.69 1.21
N LEU A 137 -3.96 -15.63 1.64
CA LEU A 137 -3.41 -16.68 0.78
C LEU A 137 -4.44 -17.77 0.39
N PHE A 138 -5.42 -18.02 1.26
CA PHE A 138 -6.38 -19.09 1.05
C PHE A 138 -7.64 -18.56 0.34
N GLU A 139 -8.12 -19.28 -0.68
CA GLU A 139 -9.29 -18.93 -1.48
C GLU A 139 -10.52 -18.59 -0.63
N ARG A 140 -10.84 -19.43 0.37
CA ARG A 140 -11.98 -19.18 1.26
C ARG A 140 -11.86 -17.85 2.03
N GLU A 141 -10.64 -17.48 2.42
CA GLU A 141 -10.35 -16.21 3.08
C GLU A 141 -10.51 -15.07 2.08
N ARG A 142 -9.91 -15.18 0.90
CA ARG A 142 -10.02 -14.18 -0.17
C ARG A 142 -11.47 -13.89 -0.55
N ASN A 143 -12.29 -14.93 -0.74
CA ASN A 143 -13.70 -14.76 -1.11
C ASN A 143 -14.49 -13.97 -0.07
N ARG A 144 -14.23 -14.18 1.22
CA ARG A 144 -14.86 -13.39 2.29
C ARG A 144 -14.33 -11.95 2.34
N GLN A 145 -13.05 -11.77 2.11
CA GLN A 145 -12.44 -10.43 2.05
C GLN A 145 -12.91 -9.65 0.83
N LEU A 146 -13.08 -10.31 -0.33
CA LEU A 146 -13.69 -9.71 -1.52
C LEU A 146 -15.13 -9.28 -1.27
N SER A 147 -15.93 -10.09 -0.56
CA SER A 147 -17.28 -9.67 -0.17
C SER A 147 -17.26 -8.40 0.68
N LYS A 148 -16.38 -8.33 1.70
CA LYS A 148 -16.21 -7.12 2.51
C LYS A 148 -15.76 -5.91 1.68
N LEU A 149 -14.85 -6.13 0.72
CA LEU A 149 -14.37 -5.07 -0.19
C LEU A 149 -15.51 -4.54 -1.07
N ILE A 150 -16.33 -5.44 -1.63
CA ILE A 150 -17.49 -5.05 -2.43
C ILE A 150 -18.47 -4.23 -1.59
N ASP A 151 -18.81 -4.70 -0.39
CA ASP A 151 -19.67 -3.98 0.54
C ASP A 151 -19.08 -2.61 0.87
N TYR A 152 -17.77 -2.54 1.15
CA TYR A 152 -17.08 -1.28 1.41
C TYR A 152 -17.23 -0.28 0.25
N VAL A 153 -16.99 -0.73 -0.99
CA VAL A 153 -17.12 0.11 -2.19
C VAL A 153 -18.55 0.61 -2.35
N LEU A 154 -19.55 -0.28 -2.19
CA LEU A 154 -20.96 0.08 -2.39
C LEU A 154 -21.50 1.06 -1.35
N TYR A 155 -21.03 0.96 -0.09
CA TYR A 155 -21.59 1.76 1.00
C TYR A 155 -20.76 3.01 1.36
N ASN A 156 -19.49 3.08 0.99
CA ASN A 156 -18.60 4.15 1.43
C ASN A 156 -18.07 5.04 0.31
N LEU A 157 -18.12 4.59 -0.96
CA LEU A 157 -17.63 5.42 -2.06
C LEU A 157 -18.78 6.14 -2.79
N PRO A 158 -18.54 7.36 -3.29
CA PRO A 158 -19.53 8.04 -4.13
C PRO A 158 -19.76 7.28 -5.44
N GLU A 159 -21.01 7.06 -5.82
CA GLU A 159 -21.40 6.21 -6.97
C GLU A 159 -20.71 6.57 -8.29
N LYS A 160 -20.38 7.84 -8.50
CA LYS A 160 -19.78 8.35 -9.76
C LYS A 160 -18.33 8.79 -9.62
N ALA A 161 -17.68 8.54 -8.48
CA ALA A 161 -16.28 8.88 -8.31
C ALA A 161 -15.39 8.00 -9.20
N PRO A 162 -14.36 8.56 -9.84
CA PRO A 162 -13.33 7.75 -10.47
C PRO A 162 -12.67 6.86 -9.42
N LEU A 163 -12.51 5.56 -9.71
CA LEU A 163 -11.97 4.58 -8.79
C LEU A 163 -10.81 3.83 -9.42
N ILE A 164 -9.70 3.72 -8.68
CA ILE A 164 -8.59 2.82 -8.98
C ILE A 164 -8.45 1.84 -7.82
N LEU A 165 -8.75 0.57 -8.07
CA LEU A 165 -8.52 -0.53 -7.15
C LEU A 165 -7.30 -1.33 -7.62
N ALA A 166 -6.29 -1.42 -6.77
CA ALA A 166 -5.07 -2.19 -7.02
C ALA A 166 -4.59 -2.88 -5.74
N GLY A 167 -3.64 -3.79 -5.87
CA GLY A 167 -3.08 -4.46 -4.70
C GLY A 167 -2.57 -5.86 -5.00
N ASP A 168 -2.33 -6.61 -3.92
CA ASP A 168 -1.95 -8.02 -3.95
C ASP A 168 -3.17 -8.89 -3.62
N PHE A 169 -3.75 -9.48 -4.65
CA PHE A 169 -4.94 -10.32 -4.53
C PHE A 169 -4.61 -11.77 -4.14
N ASN A 170 -3.34 -12.18 -4.16
CA ASN A 170 -2.87 -13.53 -3.83
C ASN A 170 -3.57 -14.65 -4.63
N ASP A 171 -3.88 -14.38 -5.90
CA ASP A 171 -4.57 -15.31 -6.79
C ASP A 171 -3.56 -16.18 -7.57
#